data_699519fc527113677641feec44d7a977
#
_entry.id   699519fc527113677641feec44d7a977
#
_cell.length_a   1.000
_cell.length_b   1.000
_cell.length_c   1.000
_cell.angle_alpha   90.00
_cell.angle_beta   90.00
_cell.angle_gamma   90.00
#
_symmetry.space_group_name_H-M   'P 1'
#
loop_
_entity.id
_entity.type
_entity.pdbx_description
1 polymer ?
#
loop_
_entity_poly.entity_id
_entity_poly.type
_entity_poly.pdbx_seq_one_letter_code
_entity_poly.pdbx_strand_id
1 'polypeptide(L)' 'MAEKSEHERIVEVEMGLTHVQRDFESLNEVMLEQQKTIEALQRTVQRLESRLQSVTDPEVRDPESERPPHY' A
#
# COMPACT_ATOMS: atom_id res chain seq x y z
N MET A 1 -26.16 -26.03 36.25
CA MET A 1 -25.43 -25.17 35.46
C MET A 1 -26.08 -23.84 35.24
N ALA A 2 -25.44 -22.82 35.62
CA ALA A 2 -26.05 -21.52 35.54
C ALA A 2 -25.87 -20.92 34.16
N GLU A 3 -26.93 -20.36 33.66
CA GLU A 3 -26.83 -19.63 32.42
C GLU A 3 -26.58 -18.18 32.70
N LYS A 4 -25.90 -17.56 31.75
CA LYS A 4 -25.61 -16.14 31.89
C LYS A 4 -26.92 -15.37 31.78
N SER A 5 -27.00 -14.32 32.56
CA SER A 5 -28.12 -13.44 32.46
C SER A 5 -28.05 -12.64 31.17
N GLU A 6 -29.16 -12.00 30.82
CA GLU A 6 -29.16 -11.15 29.66
C GLU A 6 -28.14 -10.02 29.79
N HIS A 7 -28.05 -9.49 31.00
CA HIS A 7 -27.12 -8.42 31.24
C HIS A 7 -25.69 -8.89 30.98
N GLU A 8 -25.32 -10.07 31.46
CA GLU A 8 -24.01 -10.61 31.25
C GLU A 8 -23.71 -10.84 29.78
N ARG A 9 -24.74 -11.31 29.07
CA ARG A 9 -24.57 -11.55 27.65
C ARG A 9 -24.37 -10.25 26.88
N ILE A 10 -25.09 -9.22 27.26
CA ILE A 10 -24.92 -7.93 26.62
C ILE A 10 -23.54 -7.38 26.87
N VAL A 11 -23.03 -7.52 28.08
CA VAL A 11 -21.68 -7.05 28.41
C VAL A 11 -20.66 -7.79 27.57
N GLU A 12 -20.82 -9.09 27.42
CA GLU A 12 -19.89 -9.87 26.62
C GLU A 12 -19.90 -9.44 25.16
N VAL A 13 -21.09 -9.19 24.63
CA VAL A 13 -21.21 -8.74 23.26
C VAL A 13 -20.58 -7.38 23.07
N GLU A 14 -20.80 -6.49 24.03
CA GLU A 14 -20.22 -5.17 23.95
C GLU A 14 -18.70 -5.23 24.00
N MET A 15 -18.16 -6.09 24.85
CA MET A 15 -16.73 -6.26 24.92
C MET A 15 -16.17 -6.83 23.61
N GLY A 16 -16.88 -7.80 23.05
CA GLY A 16 -16.48 -8.36 21.78
C GLY A 16 -16.52 -7.33 20.67
N LEU A 17 -17.53 -6.48 20.68
CA LEU A 17 -17.66 -5.44 19.68
C LEU A 17 -16.51 -4.45 19.78
N THR A 18 -16.16 -4.06 20.99
CA THR A 18 -15.05 -3.17 21.20
C THR A 18 -13.76 -3.79 20.65
N HIS A 19 -13.59 -5.07 20.89
CA HIS A 19 -12.43 -5.79 20.41
C HIS A 19 -12.37 -5.76 18.89
N VAL A 20 -13.50 -6.05 18.26
CA VAL A 20 -13.58 -6.04 16.81
C VAL A 20 -13.30 -4.64 16.25
N GLN A 21 -13.82 -3.63 16.91
CA GLN A 21 -13.57 -2.28 16.47
C GLN A 21 -12.08 -1.93 16.49
N ARG A 22 -11.39 -2.35 17.53
CA ARG A 22 -9.96 -2.12 17.62
C ARG A 22 -9.21 -2.86 16.54
N ASP A 23 -9.60 -4.12 16.30
CA ASP A 23 -8.99 -4.90 15.25
C ASP A 23 -9.20 -4.24 13.90
N PHE A 24 -10.40 -3.74 13.68
CA PHE A 24 -10.72 -3.08 12.44
C PHE A 24 -9.85 -1.84 12.23
N GLU A 25 -9.68 -1.06 13.29
CA GLU A 25 -8.86 0.13 13.21
C GLU A 25 -7.41 -0.21 12.91
N SER A 26 -6.91 -1.26 13.57
CA SER A 26 -5.55 -1.72 13.31
C SER A 26 -5.36 -2.16 11.87
N LEU A 27 -6.31 -2.93 11.37
CA LEU A 27 -6.25 -3.38 9.99
C LEU A 27 -6.30 -2.22 9.03
N ASN A 28 -7.12 -1.23 9.34
CA ASN A 28 -7.23 -0.07 8.50
C ASN A 28 -5.91 0.69 8.42
N GLU A 29 -5.24 0.81 9.56
CA GLU A 29 -3.93 1.47 9.59
C GLU A 29 -2.92 0.73 8.75
N VAL A 30 -2.90 -0.61 8.89
CA VAL A 30 -1.98 -1.42 8.10
C VAL A 30 -2.27 -1.27 6.62
N MET A 31 -3.55 -1.25 6.27
CA MET A 31 -3.93 -1.12 4.88
C MET A 31 -3.48 0.21 4.30
N LEU A 32 -3.61 1.27 5.06
CA LEU A 32 -3.16 2.58 4.60
C LEU A 32 -1.64 2.62 4.43
N GLU A 33 -0.92 1.98 5.35
CA GLU A 33 0.53 1.90 5.23
C GLU A 33 0.93 1.12 3.99
N GLN A 34 0.25 0.00 3.76
CA GLN A 34 0.55 -0.80 2.59
C GLN A 34 0.23 -0.05 1.30
N GLN A 35 -0.83 0.74 1.32
CA GLN A 35 -1.19 1.52 0.15
C GLN A 35 -0.08 2.51 -0.19
N LYS A 36 0.47 3.15 0.82
CA LYS A 36 1.58 4.07 0.59
C LYS A 36 2.79 3.36 0.02
N THR A 37 3.07 2.17 0.55
CA THR A 37 4.19 1.39 0.07
C THR A 37 3.99 0.99 -1.39
N ILE A 38 2.78 0.57 -1.73
CA ILE A 38 2.47 0.19 -3.10
C ILE A 38 2.65 1.36 -4.03
N GLU A 39 2.17 2.53 -3.64
CA GLU A 39 2.32 3.72 -4.47
C GLU A 39 3.78 4.08 -4.67
N ALA A 40 4.58 3.96 -3.60
CA ALA A 40 6.00 4.23 -3.72
C ALA A 40 6.69 3.25 -4.65
N LEU A 41 6.31 1.98 -4.55
CA LEU A 41 6.85 0.97 -5.44
C LEU A 41 6.45 1.22 -6.88
N GLN A 42 5.22 1.63 -7.10
CA GLN A 42 4.77 1.93 -8.46
C GLN A 42 5.58 3.06 -9.07
N ARG A 43 5.87 4.09 -8.28
CA ARG A 43 6.69 5.19 -8.77
C ARG A 43 8.10 4.74 -9.09
N THR A 44 8.64 3.86 -8.25
CA THR A 44 9.98 3.33 -8.48
C THR A 44 10.02 2.49 -9.75
N VAL A 45 9.02 1.64 -9.94
CA VAL A 45 8.95 0.82 -11.14
C VAL A 45 8.85 1.69 -12.38
N GLN A 46 8.02 2.70 -12.34
CA GLN A 46 7.88 3.60 -13.48
C GLN A 46 9.20 4.30 -13.80
N ARG A 47 9.93 4.69 -12.78
CA ARG A 47 11.22 5.33 -12.97
C ARG A 47 12.22 4.37 -13.59
N LEU A 48 12.22 3.13 -13.11
CA LEU A 48 13.10 2.11 -13.65
C LEU A 48 12.75 1.78 -15.10
N GLU A 49 11.47 1.69 -15.39
CA GLU A 49 11.04 1.43 -16.76
C GLU A 49 11.50 2.53 -17.69
N SER A 50 11.39 3.75 -17.22
CA SER A 50 11.80 4.90 -18.00
C SER A 50 13.28 4.85 -18.29
N ARG A 51 14.07 4.51 -17.28
CA ARG A 51 15.52 4.40 -17.46
C ARG A 51 15.88 3.28 -18.40
N LEU A 52 15.20 2.16 -18.23
CA LEU A 52 15.48 1.00 -19.08
C LEU A 52 15.17 1.31 -20.53
N GLN A 53 14.05 1.95 -20.76
CA GLN A 53 13.65 2.32 -22.11
C GLN A 53 14.67 3.28 -22.72
N SER A 54 15.16 4.18 -21.93
CA SER A 54 16.14 5.14 -22.36
C SER A 54 17.43 4.47 -22.79
N VAL A 55 17.79 3.39 -22.12
CA VAL A 55 19.01 2.66 -22.43
C VAL A 55 18.83 1.75 -23.63
N THR A 56 17.70 1.08 -23.72
CA THR A 56 17.51 0.06 -24.75
C THR A 56 17.03 0.63 -26.06
N ASP A 57 16.64 1.89 -26.10
CA ASP A 57 16.11 2.49 -27.31
C ASP A 57 16.84 3.80 -27.60
N PRO A 58 18.11 3.75 -27.93
CA PRO A 58 18.89 4.97 -28.12
C PRO A 58 18.41 5.83 -29.27
N GLU A 59 17.76 5.24 -30.25
CA GLU A 59 17.32 6.01 -31.41
C GLU A 59 16.30 7.05 -31.04
N VAL A 60 15.54 6.77 -30.04
CA VAL A 60 14.56 7.73 -29.59
C VAL A 60 15.21 9.00 -29.13
N ARG A 61 16.38 8.87 -28.62
CA ARG A 61 17.10 10.04 -28.16
C ARG A 61 17.72 10.81 -29.25
N ASP A 62 17.88 10.54 -30.32
CA ASP A 62 18.34 11.20 -31.31
C ASP A 62 19.49 11.74 -31.33
N PRO A 63 20.05 11.49 -31.93
CA PRO A 63 21.34 11.57 -31.89
C PRO A 63 21.92 12.81 -32.07
N GLU A 64 21.79 13.30 -31.95
CA GLU A 64 22.36 14.04 -31.52
C GLU A 64 22.17 14.47 -30.49
N SER A 65 21.61 13.99 -30.57
CA SER A 65 21.27 14.09 -29.47
C SER A 65 21.75 13.75 -28.77
N GLU A 66 22.18 13.54 -29.74
CA GLU A 66 22.34 13.25 -28.92
C GLU A 66 23.18 13.41 -28.42
N ARG A 67 23.73 13.69 -29.14
CA ARG A 67 24.23 13.71 -28.45
C ARG A 67 24.77 13.82 -27.58
N PRO A 68 25.25 13.99 -28.01
CA PRO A 68 25.48 13.88 -26.98
C PRO A 68 25.60 14.25 -26.33
N PRO A 69 25.80 14.24 -26.70
CA PRO A 69 25.59 14.25 -25.78
C PRO A 69 25.54 14.61 -25.03
N HIS A 70 25.50 14.41 -25.47
CA HIS A 70 25.03 14.44 -24.71
C HIS A 70 25.02 14.51 -23.85
N TYR A 71 25.22 14.43 -24.31
CA TYR A 71 24.88 14.28 -23.57
C TYR A 71 25.01 14.37 -22.97
#